data_e7b5c095c7460925d4a31edc3e0931cb
#
_entry.id   e7b5c095c7460925d4a31edc3e0931cb
#
_cell.length_a   1.000
_cell.length_b   1.000
_cell.length_c   1.000
_cell.angle_alpha   90.00
_cell.angle_beta   90.00
_cell.angle_gamma   90.00
#
_symmetry.space_group_name_H-M   'P 1'
#
loop_
_entity.id
_entity.type
_entity.pdbx_description
1 polymer ?
#
loop_
_entity_poly.entity_id
_entity_poly.type
_entity_poly.pdbx_seq_one_letter_code
_entity_poly.pdbx_strand_id
1 'polypeptide(L)'
;MGEETLPGGNMDGAVLIGGVVHKPASPWTPTVHALLRHLEQAGVDGVPRVLGFDEQGRQMLTYLPGEMIGDRDPWPGWVYADSTLVQVGQWIRRVHDATADFTPPEGERWFIDRRMRPGWIVGHQDAAPYNAVMDGGRLVGFFDWDIASPSPREDDLGYSALLWVPLTAPEAGEQSSLDDARERSRRLRLLLDTYRYDGDRRAFGAAIVQRARRQAGAIRSMADAGDRAAIALLPIAGRLDEAASYVEALPDGFWAS
;
A
#
# COMPACT_ATOMS: atom_id res chain seq x y z
N MET A 1 7.69 -12.59 -29.08
CA MET A 1 6.85 -12.65 -27.87
C MET A 1 6.11 -11.32 -27.80
N GLY A 2 4.78 -11.34 -27.64
CA GLY A 2 3.98 -10.12 -27.62
C GLY A 2 4.22 -9.35 -26.33
N GLU A 3 4.18 -8.03 -26.43
CA GLU A 3 4.16 -7.09 -25.31
C GLU A 3 2.70 -6.94 -24.87
N GLU A 4 2.39 -7.21 -23.60
CA GLU A 4 1.05 -7.10 -23.05
C GLU A 4 1.06 -5.95 -22.02
N THR A 5 0.21 -4.94 -22.26
CA THR A 5 0.05 -3.84 -21.29
C THR A 5 -0.65 -4.37 -20.04
N LEU A 6 -0.06 -4.17 -18.86
CA LEU A 6 -0.67 -4.57 -17.61
C LEU A 6 -1.73 -3.55 -17.18
N PRO A 7 -2.96 -3.99 -16.83
CA PRO A 7 -3.97 -3.11 -16.29
C PRO A 7 -3.61 -2.73 -14.84
N GLY A 8 -3.75 -1.47 -14.50
CA GLY A 8 -3.61 -0.97 -13.14
C GLY A 8 -2.23 -0.34 -12.85
N GLY A 9 -2.27 0.73 -12.13
CA GLY A 9 -1.13 1.55 -11.72
C GLY A 9 -1.20 2.95 -12.31
N ASN A 10 -1.18 3.96 -11.44
CA ASN A 10 -1.19 5.38 -11.86
C ASN A 10 0.12 5.85 -12.51
N MET A 11 1.10 4.96 -12.64
CA MET A 11 2.37 5.23 -13.31
C MET A 11 2.41 4.48 -14.63
N ASP A 12 2.12 5.19 -15.72
CA ASP A 12 2.03 4.69 -17.08
C ASP A 12 3.26 3.88 -17.52
N GLY A 13 3.01 2.79 -18.25
CA GLY A 13 4.00 2.12 -19.07
C GLY A 13 4.56 0.79 -18.53
N ALA A 14 3.94 0.14 -17.56
CA ALA A 14 4.30 -1.23 -17.20
C ALA A 14 3.78 -2.24 -18.25
N VAL A 15 4.65 -3.10 -18.75
CA VAL A 15 4.31 -4.13 -19.73
C VAL A 15 4.84 -5.49 -19.31
N LEU A 16 4.12 -6.55 -19.64
CA LEU A 16 4.53 -7.93 -19.43
C LEU A 16 5.16 -8.47 -20.72
N ILE A 17 6.42 -8.88 -20.65
CA ILE A 17 7.15 -9.47 -21.77
C ILE A 17 7.76 -10.78 -21.29
N GLY A 18 7.29 -11.91 -21.84
CA GLY A 18 7.85 -13.22 -21.48
C GLY A 18 7.77 -13.59 -19.99
N GLY A 19 6.76 -13.11 -19.27
CA GLY A 19 6.60 -13.33 -17.82
C GLY A 19 7.43 -12.39 -16.93
N VAL A 20 8.04 -11.36 -17.51
CA VAL A 20 8.80 -10.32 -16.83
C VAL A 20 8.06 -8.98 -16.94
N VAL A 21 7.93 -8.27 -15.84
CA VAL A 21 7.39 -6.90 -15.82
C VAL A 21 8.49 -5.92 -16.19
N HIS A 22 8.28 -5.13 -17.25
CA HIS A 22 9.13 -4.04 -17.66
C HIS A 22 8.43 -2.72 -17.35
N LYS A 23 9.08 -1.82 -16.62
CA LYS A 23 8.50 -0.56 -16.15
C LYS A 23 9.54 0.56 -16.27
N PRO A 24 9.16 1.79 -16.66
CA PRO A 24 10.08 2.92 -16.67
C PRO A 24 10.85 3.04 -15.36
N ALA A 25 12.13 3.35 -15.45
CA ALA A 25 12.95 3.61 -14.27
C ALA A 25 12.81 5.07 -13.84
N SER A 26 12.87 5.30 -12.54
CA SER A 26 12.78 6.59 -11.88
C SER A 26 14.04 6.86 -11.04
N PRO A 27 14.31 8.09 -10.60
CA PRO A 27 15.47 8.38 -9.78
C PRO A 27 15.57 7.58 -8.47
N TRP A 28 14.45 7.06 -7.96
CA TRP A 28 14.36 6.23 -6.74
C TRP A 28 14.44 4.72 -7.03
N THR A 29 14.33 4.29 -8.28
CA THR A 29 14.38 2.85 -8.65
C THR A 29 15.61 2.11 -8.07
N PRO A 30 16.85 2.65 -8.07
CA PRO A 30 17.97 1.95 -7.49
C PRO A 30 17.81 1.67 -5.98
N THR A 31 17.20 2.61 -5.24
CA THR A 31 16.94 2.44 -3.81
C THR A 31 15.84 1.40 -3.55
N VAL A 32 14.76 1.43 -4.35
CA VAL A 32 13.69 0.42 -4.29
C VAL A 32 14.23 -0.96 -4.67
N HIS A 33 15.11 -1.06 -5.68
CA HIS A 33 15.77 -2.32 -6.02
C HIS A 33 16.64 -2.87 -4.88
N ALA A 34 17.34 -2.00 -4.14
CA ALA A 34 18.09 -2.43 -2.97
C ALA A 34 17.16 -2.97 -1.87
N LEU A 35 16.03 -2.29 -1.63
CA LEU A 35 15.00 -2.75 -0.71
C LEU A 35 14.42 -4.12 -1.10
N LEU A 36 14.00 -4.28 -2.37
CA LEU A 36 13.42 -5.55 -2.85
C LEU A 36 14.41 -6.73 -2.74
N ARG A 37 15.71 -6.50 -3.03
CA ARG A 37 16.75 -7.51 -2.82
C ARG A 37 16.96 -7.85 -1.36
N HIS A 38 16.88 -6.85 -0.47
CA HIS A 38 16.94 -7.06 0.97
C HIS A 38 15.77 -7.93 1.46
N LEU A 39 14.54 -7.62 1.03
CA LEU A 39 13.34 -8.41 1.36
C LEU A 39 13.44 -9.86 0.83
N GLU A 40 13.97 -10.05 -0.38
CA GLU A 40 14.26 -11.38 -0.95
C GLU A 40 15.27 -12.14 -0.09
N GLN A 41 16.38 -11.50 0.32
CA GLN A 41 17.40 -12.10 1.17
C GLN A 41 16.88 -12.43 2.58
N ALA A 42 15.96 -11.61 3.09
CA ALA A 42 15.28 -11.86 4.36
C ALA A 42 14.18 -12.95 4.25
N GLY A 43 13.97 -13.53 3.06
CA GLY A 43 12.98 -14.59 2.84
C GLY A 43 11.53 -14.10 2.91
N VAL A 44 11.26 -12.83 2.61
CA VAL A 44 9.91 -12.29 2.54
C VAL A 44 9.28 -12.69 1.21
N ASP A 45 8.27 -13.56 1.27
CA ASP A 45 7.49 -13.93 0.10
C ASP A 45 6.50 -12.84 -0.30
N GLY A 46 6.07 -12.84 -1.58
CA GLY A 46 5.05 -11.93 -2.08
C GLY A 46 5.59 -10.53 -2.42
N VAL A 47 6.87 -10.42 -2.67
CA VAL A 47 7.51 -9.21 -3.22
C VAL A 47 8.08 -9.53 -4.62
N PRO A 48 8.00 -8.62 -5.60
CA PRO A 48 8.65 -8.80 -6.88
C PRO A 48 10.17 -8.90 -6.73
N ARG A 49 10.81 -9.81 -7.47
CA ARG A 49 12.26 -9.92 -7.51
C ARG A 49 12.84 -9.02 -8.58
N VAL A 50 14.00 -8.43 -8.28
CA VAL A 50 14.70 -7.54 -9.21
C VAL A 50 15.52 -8.36 -10.19
N LEU A 51 15.23 -8.23 -11.49
CA LEU A 51 15.96 -8.87 -12.57
C LEU A 51 16.98 -7.95 -13.23
N GLY A 52 16.92 -6.63 -12.97
CA GLY A 52 17.84 -5.63 -13.50
C GLY A 52 17.17 -4.59 -14.37
N PHE A 53 17.84 -4.22 -15.46
CA PHE A 53 17.33 -3.26 -16.45
C PHE A 53 17.46 -3.87 -17.84
N ASP A 54 16.50 -3.55 -18.72
CA ASP A 54 16.56 -3.93 -20.13
C ASP A 54 17.41 -2.94 -20.96
N GLU A 55 17.53 -3.21 -22.26
CA GLU A 55 18.31 -2.38 -23.20
C GLU A 55 17.75 -0.95 -23.35
N GLN A 56 16.47 -0.74 -23.03
CA GLN A 56 15.81 0.56 -23.04
C GLN A 56 15.95 1.30 -21.70
N GLY A 57 16.62 0.71 -20.71
CA GLY A 57 16.77 1.25 -19.37
C GLY A 57 15.52 1.13 -18.49
N ARG A 58 14.52 0.32 -18.89
CA ARG A 58 13.37 0.00 -18.06
C ARG A 58 13.77 -1.00 -16.97
N GLN A 59 13.27 -0.84 -15.76
CA GLN A 59 13.46 -1.84 -14.72
C GLN A 59 12.72 -3.14 -15.06
N MET A 60 13.35 -4.28 -14.74
CA MET A 60 12.78 -5.61 -14.93
C MET A 60 12.52 -6.25 -13.57
N LEU A 61 11.27 -6.69 -13.36
CA LEU A 61 10.83 -7.33 -12.13
C LEU A 61 10.11 -8.64 -12.45
N THR A 62 10.12 -9.59 -11.52
CA THR A 62 9.28 -10.79 -11.68
C THR A 62 7.80 -10.41 -11.61
N TYR A 63 7.00 -11.07 -12.44
CA TYR A 63 5.56 -10.98 -12.37
C TYR A 63 5.03 -11.81 -11.18
N LEU A 64 4.05 -11.28 -10.46
CA LEU A 64 3.29 -12.02 -9.44
C LEU A 64 2.01 -12.56 -10.11
N PRO A 65 1.94 -13.87 -10.38
CA PRO A 65 0.78 -14.44 -11.07
C PRO A 65 -0.41 -14.55 -10.12
N GLY A 66 -1.61 -14.21 -10.61
CA GLY A 66 -2.84 -14.34 -9.85
C GLY A 66 -3.91 -13.33 -10.26
N GLU A 67 -4.91 -13.24 -9.42
CA GLU A 67 -6.06 -12.36 -9.59
C GLU A 67 -5.78 -11.00 -8.92
N MET A 68 -5.93 -9.92 -9.67
CA MET A 68 -5.91 -8.53 -9.20
C MET A 68 -7.30 -7.92 -9.32
N ILE A 69 -7.55 -6.80 -8.65
CA ILE A 69 -8.80 -6.05 -8.82
C ILE A 69 -8.94 -5.55 -10.27
N GLY A 70 -7.90 -4.94 -10.83
CA GLY A 70 -7.97 -4.29 -12.14
C GLY A 70 -9.07 -3.22 -12.17
N ASP A 71 -9.83 -3.17 -13.26
CA ASP A 71 -10.92 -2.21 -13.46
C ASP A 71 -12.29 -2.71 -12.93
N ARG A 72 -12.30 -3.75 -12.08
CA ARG A 72 -13.55 -4.32 -11.57
C ARG A 72 -14.25 -3.40 -10.58
N ASP A 73 -15.51 -3.14 -10.85
CA ASP A 73 -16.46 -2.46 -9.99
C ASP A 73 -17.81 -3.25 -10.02
N PRO A 74 -18.31 -3.77 -8.91
CA PRO A 74 -17.72 -3.74 -7.55
C PRO A 74 -16.43 -4.56 -7.42
N TRP A 75 -15.65 -4.26 -6.40
CA TRP A 75 -14.46 -5.03 -6.06
C TRP A 75 -14.78 -6.49 -5.74
N PRO A 76 -13.87 -7.44 -6.05
CA PRO A 76 -14.11 -8.86 -5.81
C PRO A 76 -14.27 -9.15 -4.30
N GLY A 77 -15.11 -10.14 -4.00
CA GLY A 77 -15.47 -10.49 -2.61
C GLY A 77 -14.31 -10.85 -1.71
N TRP A 78 -13.17 -11.31 -2.27
CA TRP A 78 -11.98 -11.60 -1.48
C TRP A 78 -11.40 -10.36 -0.77
N VAL A 79 -11.63 -9.14 -1.27
CA VAL A 79 -11.20 -7.89 -0.62
C VAL A 79 -11.82 -7.75 0.77
N TYR A 80 -13.05 -8.21 0.91
CA TYR A 80 -13.84 -8.10 2.14
C TYR A 80 -13.75 -9.33 3.04
N ALA A 81 -13.08 -10.40 2.60
CA ALA A 81 -12.96 -11.62 3.38
C ALA A 81 -12.00 -11.47 4.57
N ASP A 82 -12.40 -11.96 5.74
CA ASP A 82 -11.55 -11.96 6.93
C ASP A 82 -10.23 -12.73 6.72
N SER A 83 -10.30 -13.84 5.97
CA SER A 83 -9.12 -14.63 5.64
C SER A 83 -8.07 -13.86 4.84
N THR A 84 -8.50 -12.94 3.98
CA THR A 84 -7.60 -12.05 3.25
C THR A 84 -6.99 -11.02 4.20
N LEU A 85 -7.81 -10.40 5.04
CA LEU A 85 -7.36 -9.39 6.00
C LEU A 85 -6.32 -9.96 6.98
N VAL A 86 -6.50 -11.21 7.42
CA VAL A 86 -5.52 -11.95 8.24
C VAL A 86 -4.18 -12.07 7.50
N GLN A 87 -4.21 -12.49 6.24
CA GLN A 87 -2.99 -12.66 5.43
C GLN A 87 -2.29 -11.33 5.18
N VAL A 88 -3.06 -10.26 4.94
CA VAL A 88 -2.53 -8.90 4.78
C VAL A 88 -1.82 -8.42 6.03
N GLY A 89 -2.44 -8.53 7.21
CA GLY A 89 -1.82 -8.15 8.48
C GLY A 89 -0.52 -8.91 8.76
N GLN A 90 -0.51 -10.22 8.51
CA GLN A 90 0.68 -11.06 8.65
C GLN A 90 1.79 -10.67 7.65
N TRP A 91 1.41 -10.36 6.40
CA TRP A 91 2.37 -9.98 5.36
C TRP A 91 3.01 -8.63 5.68
N ILE A 92 2.22 -7.60 6.02
CA ILE A 92 2.73 -6.27 6.40
C ILE A 92 3.67 -6.41 7.61
N ARG A 93 3.33 -7.23 8.59
CA ARG A 93 4.20 -7.48 9.75
C ARG A 93 5.55 -8.04 9.33
N ARG A 94 5.59 -9.05 8.46
CA ARG A 94 6.85 -9.64 7.96
C ARG A 94 7.71 -8.62 7.21
N VAL A 95 7.09 -7.78 6.35
CA VAL A 95 7.80 -6.70 5.66
C VAL A 95 8.41 -5.72 6.65
N HIS A 96 7.63 -5.25 7.63
CA HIS A 96 8.09 -4.30 8.63
C HIS A 96 9.22 -4.86 9.52
N ASP A 97 9.13 -6.14 9.88
CA ASP A 97 10.19 -6.77 10.68
C ASP A 97 11.47 -6.92 9.86
N ALA A 98 11.36 -7.33 8.61
CA ALA A 98 12.51 -7.47 7.71
C ALA A 98 13.17 -6.14 7.36
N THR A 99 12.41 -5.02 7.33
CA THR A 99 12.96 -3.70 6.97
C THR A 99 13.43 -2.88 8.17
N ALA A 100 13.25 -3.37 9.40
CA ALA A 100 13.71 -2.68 10.62
C ALA A 100 15.25 -2.49 10.64
N ASP A 101 15.99 -3.43 10.05
CA ASP A 101 17.44 -3.40 9.95
C ASP A 101 17.94 -3.03 8.55
N PHE A 102 17.05 -2.62 7.66
CA PHE A 102 17.45 -2.22 6.32
C PHE A 102 18.27 -0.93 6.36
N THR A 103 19.44 -0.98 5.76
CA THR A 103 20.32 0.17 5.57
C THR A 103 20.25 0.59 4.09
N PRO A 104 19.64 1.74 3.77
CA PRO A 104 19.62 2.23 2.40
C PRO A 104 21.03 2.47 1.84
N PRO A 105 21.20 2.35 0.51
CA PRO A 105 22.50 2.65 -0.13
C PRO A 105 22.86 4.13 0.02
N GLU A 106 24.16 4.44 -0.08
CA GLU A 106 24.64 5.83 -0.10
C GLU A 106 23.99 6.61 -1.26
N GLY A 107 23.53 7.84 -0.99
CA GLY A 107 22.81 8.64 -1.98
C GLY A 107 21.38 8.18 -2.23
N GLU A 108 20.79 7.45 -1.29
CA GLU A 108 19.39 7.01 -1.34
C GLU A 108 18.44 8.11 -1.84
N ARG A 109 17.50 7.71 -2.69
CA ARG A 109 16.38 8.54 -3.13
C ARG A 109 15.09 7.73 -3.00
N TRP A 110 14.07 8.36 -2.46
CA TRP A 110 12.73 7.82 -2.36
C TRP A 110 11.76 8.72 -3.12
N PHE A 111 10.64 8.17 -3.55
CA PHE A 111 9.59 8.98 -4.20
C PHE A 111 9.15 10.15 -3.31
N ILE A 112 8.95 9.90 -2.02
CA ILE A 112 8.77 10.93 -1.01
C ILE A 112 10.16 11.21 -0.41
N ASP A 113 10.62 12.47 -0.42
CA ASP A 113 11.91 12.84 0.16
C ASP A 113 11.92 12.65 1.69
N ARG A 114 12.13 11.42 2.10
CA ARG A 114 12.27 11.00 3.50
C ARG A 114 13.58 10.25 3.69
N ARG A 115 14.19 10.46 4.84
CA ARG A 115 15.39 9.72 5.25
C ARG A 115 15.08 8.78 6.38
N MET A 116 15.78 7.64 6.41
CA MET A 116 15.69 6.69 7.51
C MET A 116 15.99 7.37 8.84
N ARG A 117 15.25 6.99 9.88
CA ARG A 117 15.43 7.45 11.28
C ARG A 117 15.45 6.26 12.23
N PRO A 118 16.09 6.38 13.40
CA PRO A 118 16.03 5.32 14.41
C PRO A 118 14.59 4.90 14.74
N GLY A 119 14.32 3.60 14.75
CA GLY A 119 12.99 3.04 15.02
C GLY A 119 12.01 3.07 13.85
N TRP A 120 12.39 3.60 12.69
CA TRP A 120 11.60 3.54 11.47
C TRP A 120 11.86 2.25 10.69
N ILE A 121 10.93 1.93 9.83
CA ILE A 121 11.01 0.85 8.84
C ILE A 121 10.94 1.46 7.43
N VAL A 122 11.15 0.64 6.42
CA VAL A 122 10.73 1.00 5.06
C VAL A 122 9.46 0.23 4.75
N GLY A 123 8.34 0.95 4.70
CA GLY A 123 7.03 0.40 4.34
C GLY A 123 6.78 0.44 2.84
N HIS A 124 5.79 -0.34 2.40
CA HIS A 124 5.29 -0.30 1.02
C HIS A 124 4.64 1.05 0.69
N GLN A 125 4.03 1.68 1.68
CA GLN A 125 3.27 2.94 1.63
C GLN A 125 1.96 2.87 0.83
N ASP A 126 1.71 1.76 0.13
CA ASP A 126 0.50 1.54 -0.67
C ASP A 126 0.13 0.04 -0.75
N ALA A 127 0.23 -0.68 0.40
CA ALA A 127 -0.22 -2.08 0.49
C ALA A 127 -1.77 -2.14 0.55
N ALA A 128 -2.38 -1.69 -0.54
CA ALA A 128 -3.81 -1.52 -0.74
C ALA A 128 -4.42 -2.69 -1.51
N PRO A 129 -5.76 -2.88 -1.46
CA PRO A 129 -6.43 -3.94 -2.21
C PRO A 129 -6.12 -3.95 -3.71
N TYR A 130 -5.99 -2.80 -4.35
CA TYR A 130 -5.71 -2.67 -5.78
C TYR A 130 -4.27 -3.05 -6.18
N ASN A 131 -3.33 -3.12 -5.22
CA ASN A 131 -1.96 -3.58 -5.41
C ASN A 131 -1.74 -5.03 -4.93
N ALA A 132 -2.80 -5.70 -4.48
CA ALA A 132 -2.74 -7.08 -4.02
C ALA A 132 -2.95 -8.08 -5.17
N VAL A 133 -2.26 -9.20 -5.09
CA VAL A 133 -2.45 -10.35 -5.98
C VAL A 133 -2.93 -11.54 -5.15
N MET A 134 -4.01 -12.17 -5.59
CA MET A 134 -4.62 -13.34 -4.94
C MET A 134 -4.58 -14.57 -5.85
N ASP A 135 -4.48 -15.76 -5.26
CA ASP A 135 -4.61 -17.04 -5.97
C ASP A 135 -5.41 -18.01 -5.10
N GLY A 136 -6.61 -18.37 -5.54
CA GLY A 136 -7.47 -19.33 -4.83
C GLY A 136 -7.75 -18.98 -3.37
N GLY A 137 -7.87 -17.68 -3.02
CA GLY A 137 -8.08 -17.18 -1.65
C GLY A 137 -6.78 -17.02 -0.84
N ARG A 138 -5.61 -17.28 -1.44
CA ARG A 138 -4.30 -17.05 -0.85
C ARG A 138 -3.72 -15.73 -1.35
N LEU A 139 -3.21 -14.90 -0.45
CA LEU A 139 -2.44 -13.72 -0.81
C LEU A 139 -1.10 -14.15 -1.43
N VAL A 140 -0.90 -13.83 -2.70
CA VAL A 140 0.38 -14.04 -3.41
C VAL A 140 1.37 -12.96 -2.98
N GLY A 141 0.94 -11.70 -2.94
CA GLY A 141 1.78 -10.57 -2.51
C GLY A 141 1.26 -9.23 -2.99
N PHE A 142 2.16 -8.25 -2.96
CA PHE A 142 1.88 -6.88 -3.40
C PHE A 142 2.91 -6.42 -4.44
N PHE A 143 2.41 -5.77 -5.48
CA PHE A 143 3.22 -5.09 -6.49
C PHE A 143 3.19 -3.56 -6.27
N ASP A 144 3.85 -2.82 -7.15
CA ASP A 144 3.95 -1.35 -7.16
C ASP A 144 4.62 -0.73 -5.92
N TRP A 145 5.92 -1.04 -5.79
CA TRP A 145 6.78 -0.58 -4.70
C TRP A 145 7.38 0.81 -4.91
N ASP A 146 6.98 1.55 -5.93
CA ASP A 146 7.62 2.81 -6.33
C ASP A 146 7.57 3.89 -5.25
N ILE A 147 6.52 3.91 -4.43
CA ILE A 147 6.37 4.87 -3.34
C ILE A 147 6.83 4.34 -1.98
N ALA A 148 7.43 3.13 -1.96
CA ALA A 148 8.05 2.62 -0.74
C ALA A 148 9.01 3.66 -0.17
N SER A 149 8.96 3.85 1.15
CA SER A 149 9.77 4.88 1.80
C SER A 149 9.88 4.67 3.31
N PRO A 150 10.90 5.28 3.96
CA PRO A 150 11.03 5.27 5.41
C PRO A 150 9.84 5.89 6.12
N SER A 151 9.33 5.21 7.16
CA SER A 151 8.23 5.71 8.00
C SER A 151 8.15 5.00 9.35
N PRO A 152 7.43 5.56 10.33
CA PRO A 152 6.92 4.77 11.45
C PRO A 152 6.04 3.62 10.95
N ARG A 153 5.97 2.53 11.71
CA ARG A 153 5.11 1.36 11.38
C ARG A 153 3.64 1.75 11.25
N GLU A 154 3.17 2.65 12.10
CA GLU A 154 1.80 3.13 12.13
C GLU A 154 1.40 3.89 10.86
N ASP A 155 2.35 4.54 10.20
CA ASP A 155 2.11 5.25 8.95
C ASP A 155 1.69 4.30 7.82
N ASP A 156 2.48 3.25 7.61
CA ASP A 156 2.25 2.26 6.54
C ASP A 156 1.04 1.37 6.86
N LEU A 157 0.99 0.83 8.09
CA LEU A 157 -0.15 0.03 8.56
C LEU A 157 -1.44 0.85 8.57
N GLY A 158 -1.37 2.14 8.93
CA GLY A 158 -2.53 3.03 8.96
C GLY A 158 -3.16 3.26 7.60
N TYR A 159 -2.35 3.38 6.54
CA TYR A 159 -2.87 3.47 5.18
C TYR A 159 -3.52 2.17 4.72
N SER A 160 -2.89 1.04 5.02
CA SER A 160 -3.49 -0.27 4.75
C SER A 160 -4.80 -0.47 5.52
N ALA A 161 -4.85 -0.06 6.80
CA ALA A 161 -6.08 -0.12 7.60
C ALA A 161 -7.20 0.72 7.00
N LEU A 162 -6.90 1.93 6.51
CA LEU A 162 -7.86 2.83 5.88
C LEU A 162 -8.61 2.15 4.72
N LEU A 163 -7.89 1.36 3.92
CA LEU A 163 -8.42 0.75 2.69
C LEU A 163 -8.97 -0.66 2.89
N TRP A 164 -8.30 -1.50 3.70
CA TRP A 164 -8.73 -2.88 3.96
C TRP A 164 -9.87 -3.00 4.98
N VAL A 165 -10.04 -1.99 5.84
CA VAL A 165 -11.15 -1.93 6.82
C VAL A 165 -12.28 -1.03 6.32
N PRO A 166 -12.24 -0.51 5.11
CA PRO A 166 -12.85 0.66 4.49
C PRO A 166 -13.31 1.73 5.51
N LEU A 167 -12.32 2.40 6.13
CA LEU A 167 -12.55 3.48 7.10
C LEU A 167 -12.89 4.81 6.37
N THR A 168 -13.92 4.75 5.55
CA THR A 168 -14.46 5.89 4.79
C THR A 168 -15.91 6.12 5.17
N ALA A 169 -16.42 7.33 4.98
CA ALA A 169 -17.85 7.55 5.09
C ALA A 169 -18.59 6.69 4.04
N PRO A 170 -19.75 6.08 4.39
CA PRO A 170 -20.57 5.38 3.41
C PRO A 170 -21.01 6.36 2.30
N GLU A 171 -20.92 5.93 1.04
CA GLU A 171 -21.52 6.70 -0.05
C GLU A 171 -23.06 6.65 0.06
N ALA A 172 -23.73 7.74 -0.30
CA ALA A 172 -25.19 7.82 -0.20
C ALA A 172 -25.81 6.76 -1.13
N GLY A 173 -26.43 5.73 -0.51
CA GLY A 173 -27.09 4.63 -1.23
C GLY A 173 -26.33 3.30 -1.20
N GLU A 174 -25.10 3.25 -0.73
CA GLU A 174 -24.38 1.99 -0.49
C GLU A 174 -24.78 1.40 0.87
N GLN A 175 -25.54 0.32 0.84
CA GLN A 175 -25.73 -0.57 1.98
C GLN A 175 -24.79 -1.79 1.81
N SER A 176 -23.54 -1.65 2.22
CA SER A 176 -22.68 -2.82 2.35
C SER A 176 -22.73 -3.36 3.78
N SER A 177 -22.48 -4.64 3.96
CA SER A 177 -22.35 -5.24 5.30
C SER A 177 -21.22 -4.62 6.14
N LEU A 178 -20.37 -3.79 5.53
CA LEU A 178 -19.27 -3.07 6.17
C LEU A 178 -19.64 -1.62 6.57
N ASP A 179 -20.88 -1.19 6.35
CA ASP A 179 -21.35 0.14 6.76
C ASP A 179 -21.61 0.23 8.27
N ASP A 180 -21.69 -0.91 8.96
CA ASP A 180 -21.81 -0.95 10.41
C ASP A 180 -20.46 -0.64 11.07
N ALA A 181 -20.43 0.42 11.89
CA ALA A 181 -19.26 0.79 12.67
C ALA A 181 -18.73 -0.36 13.56
N ARG A 182 -19.59 -1.26 14.02
CA ARG A 182 -19.21 -2.46 14.78
C ARG A 182 -18.39 -3.42 13.92
N GLU A 183 -18.81 -3.66 12.70
CA GLU A 183 -18.10 -4.55 11.78
C GLU A 183 -16.75 -3.96 11.38
N ARG A 184 -16.67 -2.67 11.09
CA ARG A 184 -15.40 -1.98 10.83
C ARG A 184 -14.47 -2.02 12.06
N SER A 185 -15.00 -1.81 13.27
CA SER A 185 -14.23 -1.96 14.50
C SER A 185 -13.70 -3.39 14.67
N ARG A 186 -14.53 -4.42 14.42
CA ARG A 186 -14.14 -5.83 14.45
C ARG A 186 -13.03 -6.13 13.44
N ARG A 187 -13.16 -5.67 12.21
CA ARG A 187 -12.16 -5.84 11.15
C ARG A 187 -10.85 -5.12 11.47
N LEU A 188 -10.92 -3.91 12.04
CA LEU A 188 -9.71 -3.21 12.49
C LEU A 188 -8.99 -4.01 13.57
N ARG A 189 -9.71 -4.53 14.54
CA ARG A 189 -9.12 -5.41 15.56
C ARG A 189 -8.45 -6.62 14.93
N LEU A 190 -9.13 -7.30 14.00
CA LEU A 190 -8.58 -8.47 13.30
C LEU A 190 -7.27 -8.14 12.59
N LEU A 191 -7.19 -7.01 11.89
CA LEU A 191 -5.97 -6.54 11.23
C LEU A 191 -4.86 -6.28 12.25
N LEU A 192 -5.14 -5.52 13.31
CA LEU A 192 -4.17 -5.15 14.34
C LEU A 192 -3.67 -6.37 15.13
N ASP A 193 -4.56 -7.31 15.46
CA ASP A 193 -4.21 -8.55 16.18
C ASP A 193 -3.31 -9.47 15.31
N THR A 194 -3.64 -9.61 14.02
CA THR A 194 -2.82 -10.42 13.09
C THR A 194 -1.48 -9.76 12.75
N TYR A 195 -1.43 -8.44 12.69
CA TYR A 195 -0.18 -7.67 12.62
C TYR A 195 0.62 -7.76 13.92
N ARG A 196 -0.02 -8.10 15.06
CA ARG A 196 0.53 -8.07 16.42
C ARG A 196 0.90 -6.64 16.84
N TYR A 197 -0.05 -5.71 16.63
CA TYR A 197 0.11 -4.34 17.08
C TYR A 197 0.01 -4.26 18.59
N ASP A 198 1.03 -3.70 19.24
CA ASP A 198 1.16 -3.58 20.69
C ASP A 198 1.01 -2.14 21.21
N GLY A 199 0.75 -1.19 20.30
CA GLY A 199 0.53 0.20 20.63
C GLY A 199 -0.93 0.51 21.05
N ASP A 200 -1.16 1.76 21.44
CA ASP A 200 -2.50 2.26 21.75
C ASP A 200 -3.35 2.41 20.50
N ARG A 201 -4.51 1.75 20.46
CA ARG A 201 -5.39 1.72 19.29
C ARG A 201 -6.01 3.08 18.97
N ARG A 202 -6.25 3.92 19.98
CA ARG A 202 -6.74 5.28 19.76
C ARG A 202 -5.65 6.17 19.16
N ALA A 203 -4.42 6.04 19.63
CA ALA A 203 -3.26 6.71 19.03
C ALA A 203 -3.04 6.23 17.58
N PHE A 204 -3.31 4.95 17.30
CA PHE A 204 -3.30 4.42 15.93
C PHE A 204 -4.35 5.09 15.04
N GLY A 205 -5.55 5.37 15.55
CA GLY A 205 -6.56 6.17 14.85
C GLY A 205 -6.05 7.56 14.44
N ALA A 206 -5.33 8.24 15.34
CA ALA A 206 -4.70 9.52 15.02
C ALA A 206 -3.61 9.38 13.93
N ALA A 207 -2.86 8.28 13.93
CA ALA A 207 -1.86 8.01 12.88
C ALA A 207 -2.54 7.79 11.50
N ILE A 208 -3.68 7.10 11.44
CA ILE A 208 -4.49 6.96 10.21
C ILE A 208 -4.89 8.34 9.66
N VAL A 209 -5.43 9.18 10.52
CA VAL A 209 -5.86 10.55 10.16
C VAL A 209 -4.70 11.37 9.60
N GLN A 210 -3.57 11.38 10.31
CA GLN A 210 -2.38 12.11 9.87
C GLN A 210 -1.85 11.56 8.55
N ARG A 211 -1.87 10.24 8.37
CA ARG A 211 -1.41 9.60 7.13
C ARG A 211 -2.29 9.99 5.94
N ALA A 212 -3.62 9.94 6.10
CA ALA A 212 -4.57 10.31 5.05
C ALA A 212 -4.41 11.80 4.64
N ARG A 213 -4.34 12.70 5.61
CA ARG A 213 -4.14 14.14 5.36
C ARG A 213 -2.82 14.45 4.70
N ARG A 214 -1.73 13.77 5.11
CA ARG A 214 -0.43 13.92 4.44
C ARG A 214 -0.47 13.49 3.00
N GLN A 215 -1.12 12.37 2.69
CA GLN A 215 -1.28 11.90 1.31
C GLN A 215 -2.08 12.90 0.48
N ALA A 216 -3.22 13.38 1.01
CA ALA A 216 -4.03 14.40 0.35
C ALA A 216 -3.23 15.68 0.07
N GLY A 217 -2.47 16.15 1.07
CA GLY A 217 -1.60 17.32 0.93
C GLY A 217 -0.49 17.13 -0.10
N ALA A 218 0.15 15.96 -0.14
CA ALA A 218 1.18 15.63 -1.12
C ALA A 218 0.63 15.63 -2.56
N ILE A 219 -0.54 15.02 -2.79
CA ILE A 219 -1.20 15.03 -4.09
C ILE A 219 -1.47 16.48 -4.54
N ARG A 220 -2.02 17.32 -3.67
CA ARG A 220 -2.30 18.73 -4.02
C ARG A 220 -1.02 19.51 -4.33
N SER A 221 0.00 19.34 -3.50
CA SER A 221 1.29 20.03 -3.73
C SER A 221 1.93 19.66 -5.06
N MET A 222 1.89 18.38 -5.45
CA MET A 222 2.38 17.94 -6.76
C MET A 222 1.49 18.46 -7.90
N ALA A 223 0.17 18.47 -7.73
CA ALA A 223 -0.76 19.01 -8.71
C ALA A 223 -0.54 20.53 -8.92
N ASP A 224 -0.33 21.29 -7.84
CA ASP A 224 0.00 22.72 -7.90
C ASP A 224 1.34 22.98 -8.60
N ALA A 225 2.27 22.04 -8.51
CA ALA A 225 3.53 22.06 -9.25
C ALA A 225 3.38 21.65 -10.74
N GLY A 226 2.17 21.31 -11.19
CA GLY A 226 1.85 20.98 -12.59
C GLY A 226 2.04 19.50 -12.95
N ASP A 227 2.20 18.61 -11.97
CA ASP A 227 2.26 17.17 -12.20
C ASP A 227 0.90 16.64 -12.69
N ARG A 228 0.87 16.14 -13.93
CA ARG A 228 -0.37 15.67 -14.58
C ARG A 228 -0.99 14.45 -13.87
N ALA A 229 -0.16 13.55 -13.38
CA ALA A 229 -0.66 12.38 -12.66
C ALA A 229 -1.29 12.81 -11.32
N ALA A 230 -0.66 13.73 -10.59
CA ALA A 230 -1.20 14.29 -9.36
C ALA A 230 -2.50 15.08 -9.60
N ILE A 231 -2.61 15.81 -10.72
CA ILE A 231 -3.85 16.51 -11.09
C ILE A 231 -5.00 15.50 -11.27
N ALA A 232 -4.76 14.37 -11.90
CA ALA A 232 -5.76 13.31 -12.05
C ALA A 232 -6.17 12.66 -10.69
N LEU A 233 -5.29 12.75 -9.68
CA LEU A 233 -5.53 12.22 -8.33
C LEU A 233 -6.20 13.22 -7.37
N LEU A 234 -6.52 14.45 -7.77
CA LEU A 234 -7.20 15.44 -6.91
C LEU A 234 -8.53 14.93 -6.30
N PRO A 235 -9.38 14.16 -7.02
CA PRO A 235 -10.56 13.54 -6.40
C PRO A 235 -10.20 12.56 -5.27
N ILE A 236 -9.09 11.82 -5.38
CA ILE A 236 -8.58 10.94 -4.32
C ILE A 236 -8.15 11.75 -3.09
N ALA A 237 -7.50 12.91 -3.29
CA ALA A 237 -7.14 13.79 -2.18
C ALA A 237 -8.38 14.26 -1.40
N GLY A 238 -9.49 14.56 -2.08
CA GLY A 238 -10.76 14.89 -1.44
C GLY A 238 -11.29 13.72 -0.58
N ARG A 239 -11.34 12.52 -1.15
CA ARG A 239 -11.78 11.31 -0.43
C ARG A 239 -10.89 10.97 0.78
N LEU A 240 -9.60 11.23 0.71
CA LEU A 240 -8.68 11.03 1.84
C LEU A 240 -8.98 12.01 2.99
N ASP A 241 -9.33 13.26 2.71
CA ASP A 241 -9.72 14.21 3.76
C ASP A 241 -11.08 13.85 4.38
N GLU A 242 -12.04 13.39 3.57
CA GLU A 242 -13.33 12.87 4.05
C GLU A 242 -13.13 11.65 4.94
N ALA A 243 -12.27 10.71 4.54
CA ALA A 243 -11.91 9.54 5.33
C ALA A 243 -11.22 9.93 6.65
N ALA A 244 -10.30 10.90 6.62
CA ALA A 244 -9.66 11.41 7.84
C ALA A 244 -10.71 12.01 8.79
N SER A 245 -11.64 12.80 8.29
CA SER A 245 -12.72 13.41 9.06
C SER A 245 -13.68 12.35 9.64
N TYR A 246 -13.98 11.31 8.87
CA TYR A 246 -14.77 10.17 9.32
C TYR A 246 -14.09 9.45 10.49
N VAL A 247 -12.80 9.13 10.35
CA VAL A 247 -12.02 8.44 11.39
C VAL A 247 -11.92 9.28 12.67
N GLU A 248 -11.74 10.61 12.56
CA GLU A 248 -11.75 11.52 13.72
C GLU A 248 -13.08 11.53 14.47
N ALA A 249 -14.19 11.39 13.77
CA ALA A 249 -15.52 11.40 14.34
C ALA A 249 -15.94 10.06 14.97
N LEU A 250 -15.13 8.99 14.83
CA LEU A 250 -15.45 7.69 15.39
C LEU A 250 -15.46 7.74 16.92
N PRO A 251 -16.48 7.15 17.59
CA PRO A 251 -16.62 7.18 19.04
C PRO A 251 -15.52 6.37 19.73
N ASP A 252 -15.23 6.69 20.99
CA ASP A 252 -14.24 5.99 21.81
C ASP A 252 -14.43 4.47 21.84
N GLY A 253 -15.68 4.02 21.87
CA GLY A 253 -16.02 2.60 21.83
C GLY A 253 -15.61 1.87 20.57
N PHE A 254 -15.33 2.59 19.48
CA PHE A 254 -14.81 1.99 18.23
C PHE A 254 -13.39 1.43 18.44
N TRP A 255 -12.59 2.13 19.25
CA TRP A 255 -11.18 1.82 19.52
C TRP A 255 -11.00 0.89 20.71
N ALA A 256 -12.04 0.72 21.52
CA ALA A 256 -11.97 -0.06 22.74
C ALA A 256 -11.88 -1.56 22.44
N SER A 257 -10.83 -2.18 22.98
CA SER A 257 -10.50 -3.63 23.09
C SER A 257 -10.34 -4.41 21.83
#